data_ac24f1eaaedfa29e3788d3890bc1d538
#
_entry.id   ac24f1eaaedfa29e3788d3890bc1d538
#
_cell.length_a   1.000
_cell.length_b   1.000
_cell.length_c   1.000
_cell.angle_alpha   90.00
_cell.angle_beta   90.00
_cell.angle_gamma   90.00
#
_symmetry.space_group_name_H-M   'P 1'
#
loop_
_entity.id
_entity.type
_entity.pdbx_description
1 polymer ?
#
loop_
_entity_poly.entity_id
_entity_poly.type
_entity_poly.pdbx_seq_one_letter_code
_entity_poly.pdbx_strand_id
1 'polypeptide(L)'
;MSIQLSDPVANQPAGNQPAGNEPVAARAVDLGVERATPYAYYALFLLILANLFNYLDRHIVSILAPAIKAELSLSDADMGFLLGTAFAVLYGVLGIPMGRISDALSRTRLMAFGLSLWSGMTALSGAATGFLSLGVARVGVGLGEATANPVSHSLLCDYFPARNRSAVLGCYLASVHLGIGLSLVIGGLLIQHWGQWCSFFPGNACGLTSWRAGFLIVGIPGILLAVLIALLREPPRPLAHSSPPARTVIAHELASAIPPFTLLTLAKLGGSRAVFSNCVFIVVLGAVAVGIAKLTGDWAQWIALAIGAYSVVTWVQVLKYVDLPLYKLSFGCPTFMCSMFGGAFLACFVGTISVWAPQYAMRTLGAGAGKIGLALGAAQLISAGASVVLGGFITDWWKRRDARAPLWVAMVALLAPVPLLFLLLGATTLGGFITAYCVLTLFAMSWAGSFAALVQDLVLVRMRGAAAAIFSMVMILVASGLGPYWAGKVSTLTGSLTTGLYSSLVFVPVSAVLLFLASTRLRKETPAARQARASAAGEIL
;
A
#
# COMPACT_ATOMS: atom_id res chain seq x y z
N MET A 1 -86.03 -21.39 28.26
CA MET A 1 -86.85 -21.13 27.06
C MET A 1 -85.88 -20.92 25.94
N SER A 2 -85.46 -22.01 25.36
CA SER A 2 -85.46 -22.43 23.95
C SER A 2 -85.39 -21.29 22.95
N ILE A 3 -84.36 -21.32 22.08
CA ILE A 3 -84.53 -21.80 20.72
C ILE A 3 -83.12 -21.70 20.03
N GLN A 4 -82.70 -22.83 19.43
CA GLN A 4 -81.63 -23.00 18.44
C GLN A 4 -82.01 -22.31 17.13
N LEU A 5 -80.95 -22.03 16.29
CA LEU A 5 -80.90 -22.34 14.85
C LEU A 5 -79.59 -21.84 14.24
N SER A 6 -78.75 -22.76 13.95
CA SER A 6 -78.24 -23.23 12.61
C SER A 6 -77.40 -22.26 11.82
N ASP A 7 -76.15 -22.77 11.54
CA ASP A 7 -75.18 -22.36 10.51
C ASP A 7 -75.78 -22.21 9.11
N PRO A 8 -75.08 -21.44 8.22
CA PRO A 8 -74.17 -22.13 7.30
C PRO A 8 -72.85 -21.43 7.00
N VAL A 9 -71.94 -22.31 6.76
CA VAL A 9 -70.64 -22.16 6.13
C VAL A 9 -70.64 -21.24 4.88
N ALA A 10 -69.78 -20.24 4.86
CA ALA A 10 -69.32 -19.62 3.61
C ALA A 10 -67.80 -19.37 3.63
N ASN A 11 -67.11 -20.03 2.71
CA ASN A 11 -65.72 -19.86 2.35
C ASN A 11 -65.37 -18.39 2.16
N GLN A 12 -64.30 -17.91 2.84
CA GLN A 12 -63.55 -16.73 2.43
C GLN A 12 -62.11 -17.12 2.17
N PRO A 13 -61.48 -16.59 1.09
CA PRO A 13 -60.13 -16.95 0.69
C PRO A 13 -59.10 -16.35 1.63
N ALA A 14 -58.01 -17.09 1.82
CA ALA A 14 -56.83 -16.71 2.61
C ALA A 14 -56.33 -15.33 2.24
N GLY A 15 -56.46 -14.38 3.18
CA GLY A 15 -55.89 -13.04 3.07
C GLY A 15 -54.36 -13.11 3.07
N ASN A 16 -53.75 -12.45 2.07
CA ASN A 16 -52.35 -12.14 1.99
C ASN A 16 -51.84 -11.53 3.32
N GLN A 17 -51.03 -12.28 4.05
CA GLN A 17 -50.16 -11.66 5.07
C GLN A 17 -49.15 -10.76 4.35
N PRO A 18 -48.95 -9.49 4.77
CA PRO A 18 -47.86 -8.70 4.21
C PRO A 18 -46.55 -9.37 4.58
N ALA A 19 -45.75 -9.67 3.54
CA ALA A 19 -44.38 -10.15 3.67
C ALA A 19 -43.61 -9.26 4.66
N GLY A 20 -43.03 -9.91 5.68
CA GLY A 20 -42.25 -9.24 6.71
C GLY A 20 -41.20 -8.33 6.09
N ASN A 21 -41.05 -7.15 6.68
CA ASN A 21 -39.97 -6.23 6.44
C ASN A 21 -38.61 -6.92 6.74
N GLU A 22 -38.08 -7.65 5.78
CA GLU A 22 -36.66 -7.94 5.79
C GLU A 22 -35.91 -6.62 5.61
N PRO A 23 -34.87 -6.34 6.44
CA PRO A 23 -34.11 -5.10 6.34
C PRO A 23 -33.47 -5.01 4.95
N VAL A 24 -33.71 -3.90 4.26
CA VAL A 24 -33.25 -3.57 2.91
C VAL A 24 -31.71 -3.60 2.76
N ALA A 25 -30.98 -3.79 3.87
CA ALA A 25 -29.51 -3.84 3.91
C ALA A 25 -28.89 -5.17 3.45
N ALA A 26 -29.65 -6.21 3.14
CA ALA A 26 -29.10 -7.54 2.82
C ALA A 26 -29.22 -7.96 1.35
N ARG A 27 -29.77 -7.16 0.47
CA ARG A 27 -29.67 -7.42 -0.99
C ARG A 27 -28.43 -6.75 -1.54
N ALA A 28 -27.25 -7.32 -1.27
CA ALA A 28 -26.16 -7.25 -2.25
C ALA A 28 -26.73 -7.82 -3.55
N VAL A 29 -26.95 -6.95 -4.54
CA VAL A 29 -27.36 -7.36 -5.88
C VAL A 29 -26.25 -8.26 -6.40
N ASP A 30 -26.44 -9.56 -6.29
CA ASP A 30 -25.60 -10.55 -6.94
C ASP A 30 -25.82 -10.34 -8.45
N LEU A 31 -24.84 -9.73 -9.12
CA LEU A 31 -24.90 -9.38 -10.54
C LEU A 31 -24.96 -10.62 -11.44
N GLY A 32 -25.38 -11.78 -10.93
CA GLY A 32 -25.71 -12.94 -11.73
C GLY A 32 -24.55 -13.52 -12.55
N VAL A 33 -23.30 -13.23 -12.20
CA VAL A 33 -22.14 -13.86 -12.82
C VAL A 33 -22.02 -15.27 -12.23
N GLU A 34 -22.82 -16.20 -12.76
CA GLU A 34 -22.79 -17.60 -12.30
C GLU A 34 -21.46 -18.29 -12.62
N ARG A 35 -20.78 -17.91 -13.70
CA ARG A 35 -19.49 -18.48 -14.12
C ARG A 35 -18.54 -17.40 -14.64
N ALA A 36 -17.26 -17.51 -14.31
CA ALA A 36 -16.22 -16.67 -14.88
C ALA A 36 -16.10 -16.92 -16.40
N THR A 37 -16.14 -15.87 -17.19
CA THR A 37 -15.99 -15.97 -18.64
C THR A 37 -14.50 -16.05 -19.03
N PRO A 38 -14.13 -16.58 -20.21
CA PRO A 38 -12.76 -16.50 -20.72
C PRO A 38 -12.22 -15.07 -20.76
N TYR A 39 -13.09 -14.09 -21.02
CA TYR A 39 -12.76 -12.68 -21.00
C TYR A 39 -12.36 -12.17 -19.60
N ALA A 40 -12.99 -12.66 -18.54
CA ALA A 40 -12.61 -12.33 -17.16
C ALA A 40 -11.18 -12.78 -16.84
N TYR A 41 -10.76 -13.95 -17.33
CA TYR A 41 -9.38 -14.43 -17.17
C TYR A 41 -8.37 -13.60 -17.98
N TYR A 42 -8.74 -13.14 -19.18
CA TYR A 42 -7.94 -12.19 -19.94
C TYR A 42 -7.76 -10.85 -19.18
N ALA A 43 -8.84 -10.32 -18.61
CA ALA A 43 -8.79 -9.12 -17.79
C ALA A 43 -7.92 -9.34 -16.53
N LEU A 44 -8.06 -10.50 -15.86
CA LEU A 44 -7.21 -10.88 -14.72
C LEU A 44 -5.72 -10.91 -15.11
N PHE A 45 -5.40 -11.50 -16.24
CA PHE A 45 -4.01 -11.56 -16.73
C PHE A 45 -3.43 -10.16 -16.95
N LEU A 46 -4.17 -9.25 -17.60
CA LEU A 46 -3.71 -7.87 -17.82
C LEU A 46 -3.55 -7.10 -16.49
N LEU A 47 -4.47 -7.29 -15.52
CA LEU A 47 -4.38 -6.65 -14.22
C LEU A 47 -3.25 -7.22 -13.36
N ILE A 48 -2.98 -8.53 -13.43
CA ILE A 48 -1.81 -9.16 -12.83
C ILE A 48 -0.52 -8.58 -13.43
N LEU A 49 -0.47 -8.45 -14.75
CA LEU A 49 0.67 -7.88 -15.45
C LEU A 49 0.87 -6.40 -15.07
N ALA A 50 -0.20 -5.61 -14.98
CA ALA A 50 -0.12 -4.23 -14.51
C ALA A 50 0.41 -4.12 -13.07
N ASN A 51 -0.04 -5.00 -12.17
CA ASN A 51 0.45 -5.02 -10.80
C ASN A 51 1.91 -5.48 -10.71
N LEU A 52 2.31 -6.43 -11.55
CA LEU A 52 3.71 -6.84 -11.68
C LEU A 52 4.58 -5.65 -12.11
N PHE A 53 4.19 -4.90 -13.16
CA PHE A 53 4.91 -3.69 -13.59
C PHE A 53 4.93 -2.62 -12.49
N ASN A 54 3.85 -2.43 -11.74
CA ASN A 54 3.80 -1.51 -10.61
C ASN A 54 4.93 -1.78 -9.59
N TYR A 55 5.08 -3.03 -9.16
CA TYR A 55 6.14 -3.38 -8.20
C TYR A 55 7.52 -3.47 -8.84
N LEU A 56 7.62 -3.79 -10.11
CA LEU A 56 8.86 -3.77 -10.86
C LEU A 56 9.42 -2.34 -10.96
N ASP A 57 8.58 -1.38 -11.39
CA ASP A 57 8.92 0.05 -11.50
C ASP A 57 9.38 0.65 -10.17
N ARG A 58 8.71 0.25 -9.09
CA ARG A 58 9.01 0.73 -7.74
C ARG A 58 10.36 0.23 -7.23
N HIS A 59 10.67 -1.05 -7.45
CA HIS A 59 11.82 -1.71 -6.83
C HIS A 59 13.07 -1.74 -7.69
N ILE A 60 12.98 -1.49 -9.00
CA ILE A 60 14.16 -1.50 -9.88
C ILE A 60 15.21 -0.47 -9.46
N VAL A 61 14.78 0.65 -8.90
CA VAL A 61 15.70 1.70 -8.39
C VAL A 61 16.66 1.16 -7.34
N SER A 62 16.24 0.18 -6.53
CA SER A 62 17.05 -0.40 -5.46
C SER A 62 18.32 -1.07 -6.00
N ILE A 63 18.21 -1.86 -7.07
CA ILE A 63 19.37 -2.53 -7.70
C ILE A 63 20.18 -1.57 -8.57
N LEU A 64 19.53 -0.58 -9.22
CA LEU A 64 20.19 0.42 -10.06
C LEU A 64 20.87 1.54 -9.24
N ALA A 65 20.57 1.65 -7.95
CA ALA A 65 21.00 2.76 -7.10
C ALA A 65 22.51 3.04 -7.09
N PRO A 66 23.43 2.06 -7.10
CA PRO A 66 24.86 2.36 -7.18
C PRO A 66 25.25 3.10 -8.47
N ALA A 67 24.68 2.72 -9.61
CA ALA A 67 24.96 3.35 -10.91
C ALA A 67 24.37 4.77 -10.98
N ILE A 68 23.12 4.95 -10.49
CA ILE A 68 22.46 6.25 -10.38
C ILE A 68 23.28 7.19 -9.49
N LYS A 69 23.67 6.70 -8.30
CA LYS A 69 24.44 7.45 -7.32
C LYS A 69 25.78 7.92 -7.89
N ALA A 70 26.49 7.04 -8.59
CA ALA A 70 27.79 7.36 -9.19
C ALA A 70 27.68 8.43 -10.29
N GLU A 71 26.68 8.31 -11.19
CA GLU A 71 26.54 9.24 -12.32
C GLU A 71 25.97 10.61 -11.89
N LEU A 72 24.98 10.61 -10.98
CA LEU A 72 24.33 11.85 -10.52
C LEU A 72 24.98 12.45 -9.25
N SER A 73 26.09 11.87 -8.76
CA SER A 73 26.83 12.31 -7.55
C SER A 73 25.93 12.46 -6.32
N LEU A 74 25.04 11.48 -6.07
CA LEU A 74 24.08 11.51 -4.98
C LEU A 74 24.65 10.90 -3.69
N SER A 75 24.19 11.40 -2.54
CA SER A 75 24.44 10.79 -1.23
C SER A 75 23.55 9.56 -0.99
N ASP A 76 23.85 8.77 0.04
CA ASP A 76 22.95 7.69 0.46
C ASP A 76 21.64 8.24 1.03
N ALA A 77 21.65 9.45 1.63
CA ALA A 77 20.44 10.13 2.08
C ALA A 77 19.52 10.50 0.90
N ASP A 78 20.09 11.05 -0.19
CA ASP A 78 19.35 11.35 -1.42
C ASP A 78 18.74 10.09 -2.03
N MET A 79 19.53 9.01 -2.09
CA MET A 79 19.01 7.72 -2.55
C MET A 79 17.91 7.18 -1.65
N GLY A 80 18.03 7.29 -0.33
CA GLY A 80 16.99 6.91 0.62
C GLY A 80 15.67 7.67 0.42
N PHE A 81 15.76 8.98 0.12
CA PHE A 81 14.60 9.79 -0.27
C PHE A 81 13.95 9.30 -1.57
N LEU A 82 14.76 9.05 -2.61
CA LEU A 82 14.28 8.61 -3.93
C LEU A 82 13.69 7.19 -3.91
N LEU A 83 14.23 6.30 -3.07
CA LEU A 83 13.77 4.93 -2.88
C LEU A 83 12.46 4.84 -2.09
N GLY A 84 12.17 5.86 -1.27
CA GLY A 84 11.04 5.83 -0.35
C GLY A 84 10.13 7.04 -0.44
N THR A 85 10.53 8.16 0.15
CA THR A 85 9.68 9.32 0.42
C THR A 85 9.12 9.98 -0.84
N ALA A 86 9.94 10.14 -1.87
CA ALA A 86 9.52 10.78 -3.13
C ALA A 86 8.31 10.09 -3.75
N PHE A 87 8.27 8.77 -3.67
CA PHE A 87 7.14 7.97 -4.11
C PHE A 87 5.98 7.97 -3.08
N ALA A 88 6.31 7.78 -1.79
CA ALA A 88 5.35 7.46 -0.74
C ALA A 88 4.32 8.57 -0.50
N VAL A 89 4.71 9.84 -0.62
CA VAL A 89 3.87 10.97 -0.22
C VAL A 89 2.62 11.07 -1.09
N LEU A 90 2.75 11.16 -2.42
CA LEU A 90 1.57 11.28 -3.27
C LEU A 90 0.78 9.98 -3.36
N TYR A 91 1.45 8.83 -3.39
CA TYR A 91 0.76 7.54 -3.33
C TYR A 91 -0.11 7.42 -2.07
N GLY A 92 0.43 7.78 -0.90
CA GLY A 92 -0.31 7.71 0.37
C GLY A 92 -1.48 8.69 0.44
N VAL A 93 -1.26 9.95 0.04
CA VAL A 93 -2.29 10.99 0.09
C VAL A 93 -3.44 10.70 -0.87
N LEU A 94 -3.14 10.23 -2.09
CA LEU A 94 -4.14 10.04 -3.15
C LEU A 94 -4.80 8.67 -3.12
N GLY A 95 -4.25 7.69 -2.43
CA GLY A 95 -4.81 6.33 -2.37
C GLY A 95 -6.26 6.29 -1.89
N ILE A 96 -6.64 7.16 -0.95
CA ILE A 96 -8.02 7.23 -0.42
C ILE A 96 -8.99 7.84 -1.44
N PRO A 97 -8.75 9.07 -1.98
CA PRO A 97 -9.68 9.66 -2.94
C PRO A 97 -9.79 8.84 -4.23
N MET A 98 -8.72 8.13 -4.64
CA MET A 98 -8.77 7.29 -5.84
C MET A 98 -9.78 6.15 -5.75
N GLY A 99 -10.03 5.60 -4.55
CA GLY A 99 -11.11 4.64 -4.34
C GLY A 99 -12.47 5.19 -4.74
N ARG A 100 -12.85 6.36 -4.23
CA ARG A 100 -14.14 7.02 -4.54
C ARG A 100 -14.21 7.57 -5.96
N ILE A 101 -13.11 8.08 -6.49
CA ILE A 101 -13.01 8.51 -7.89
C ILE A 101 -13.20 7.32 -8.82
N SER A 102 -12.68 6.14 -8.46
CA SER A 102 -12.88 4.90 -9.23
C SER A 102 -14.34 4.47 -9.28
N ASP A 103 -15.14 4.83 -8.27
CA ASP A 103 -16.58 4.55 -8.25
C ASP A 103 -17.37 5.49 -9.19
N ALA A 104 -16.87 6.69 -9.45
CA ALA A 104 -17.52 7.68 -10.29
C ALA A 104 -17.08 7.66 -11.77
N LEU A 105 -15.91 7.09 -12.08
CA LEU A 105 -15.34 7.01 -13.42
C LEU A 105 -15.38 5.60 -14.00
N SER A 106 -15.09 5.49 -15.31
CA SER A 106 -14.74 4.20 -15.91
C SER A 106 -13.41 3.72 -15.31
N ARG A 107 -13.46 2.57 -14.65
CA ARG A 107 -12.30 1.98 -13.94
C ARG A 107 -11.20 1.59 -14.92
N THR A 108 -11.58 1.05 -16.08
CA THR A 108 -10.61 0.67 -17.12
C THR A 108 -9.86 1.87 -17.66
N ARG A 109 -10.55 3.00 -17.91
CA ARG A 109 -9.92 4.24 -18.35
C ARG A 109 -9.06 4.87 -17.26
N LEU A 110 -9.53 4.87 -16.00
CA LEU A 110 -8.77 5.38 -14.86
C LEU A 110 -7.49 4.56 -14.64
N MET A 111 -7.58 3.23 -14.74
CA MET A 111 -6.42 2.34 -14.64
C MET A 111 -5.42 2.56 -15.78
N ALA A 112 -5.91 2.70 -17.02
CA ALA A 112 -5.07 2.98 -18.18
C ALA A 112 -4.37 4.33 -18.07
N PHE A 113 -5.06 5.37 -17.61
CA PHE A 113 -4.46 6.68 -17.34
C PHE A 113 -3.37 6.59 -16.26
N GLY A 114 -3.69 5.97 -15.12
CA GLY A 114 -2.72 5.78 -14.03
C GLY A 114 -1.48 5.01 -14.52
N LEU A 115 -1.68 3.89 -15.22
CA LEU A 115 -0.59 3.08 -15.78
C LEU A 115 0.25 3.84 -16.81
N SER A 116 -0.39 4.61 -17.71
CA SER A 116 0.34 5.48 -18.65
C SER A 116 1.19 6.52 -17.93
N LEU A 117 0.63 7.13 -16.88
CA LEU A 117 1.31 8.16 -16.10
C LEU A 117 2.52 7.59 -15.37
N TRP A 118 2.36 6.51 -14.57
CA TRP A 118 3.49 6.00 -13.80
C TRP A 118 4.57 5.38 -14.70
N SER A 119 4.18 4.64 -15.75
CA SER A 119 5.15 4.06 -16.70
C SER A 119 5.86 5.13 -17.53
N GLY A 120 5.15 6.20 -17.92
CA GLY A 120 5.75 7.37 -18.55
C GLY A 120 6.76 8.07 -17.64
N MET A 121 6.41 8.26 -16.36
CA MET A 121 7.32 8.84 -15.36
C MET A 121 8.51 7.91 -15.05
N THR A 122 8.30 6.59 -15.09
CA THR A 122 9.40 5.61 -15.00
C THR A 122 10.34 5.76 -16.19
N ALA A 123 9.82 5.83 -17.42
CA ALA A 123 10.65 6.07 -18.59
C ALA A 123 11.41 7.41 -18.52
N LEU A 124 10.72 8.49 -18.09
CA LEU A 124 11.33 9.82 -17.87
C LEU A 124 12.40 9.82 -16.78
N SER A 125 12.33 8.91 -15.80
CA SER A 125 13.42 8.72 -14.83
C SER A 125 14.74 8.40 -15.52
N GLY A 126 14.72 7.71 -16.66
CA GLY A 126 15.92 7.44 -17.48
C GLY A 126 16.54 8.68 -18.14
N ALA A 127 15.80 9.77 -18.26
CA ALA A 127 16.28 11.06 -18.76
C ALA A 127 16.70 12.03 -17.65
N ALA A 128 16.68 11.60 -16.38
CA ALA A 128 17.02 12.46 -15.25
C ALA A 128 18.49 12.91 -15.30
N THR A 129 18.70 14.19 -14.98
CA THR A 129 20.01 14.85 -14.98
C THR A 129 20.53 15.19 -13.58
N GLY A 130 19.73 14.92 -12.53
CA GLY A 130 20.11 15.18 -11.15
C GLY A 130 19.00 14.76 -10.16
N PHE A 131 19.25 15.05 -8.89
CA PHE A 131 18.35 14.72 -7.79
C PHE A 131 16.89 15.19 -8.00
N LEU A 132 16.73 16.47 -8.40
CA LEU A 132 15.40 17.05 -8.51
C LEU A 132 14.59 16.43 -9.66
N SER A 133 15.20 16.25 -10.84
CA SER A 133 14.51 15.67 -11.99
C SER A 133 14.11 14.22 -11.75
N LEU A 134 14.97 13.43 -11.11
CA LEU A 134 14.64 12.07 -10.71
C LEU A 134 13.57 12.05 -9.61
N GLY A 135 13.64 12.96 -8.63
CA GLY A 135 12.66 13.10 -7.57
C GLY A 135 11.26 13.43 -8.10
N VAL A 136 11.15 14.38 -9.03
CA VAL A 136 9.87 14.73 -9.68
C VAL A 136 9.30 13.52 -10.43
N ALA A 137 10.13 12.79 -11.16
CA ALA A 137 9.69 11.58 -11.86
C ALA A 137 9.18 10.52 -10.85
N ARG A 138 9.86 10.30 -9.72
CA ARG A 138 9.42 9.37 -8.67
C ARG A 138 8.11 9.80 -8.00
N VAL A 139 7.92 11.10 -7.77
CA VAL A 139 6.64 11.67 -7.29
C VAL A 139 5.52 11.38 -8.28
N GLY A 140 5.79 11.55 -9.59
CA GLY A 140 4.83 11.25 -10.66
C GLY A 140 4.48 9.75 -10.77
N VAL A 141 5.45 8.86 -10.51
CA VAL A 141 5.19 7.42 -10.39
C VAL A 141 4.20 7.16 -9.25
N GLY A 142 4.43 7.74 -8.05
CA GLY A 142 3.52 7.60 -6.91
C GLY A 142 2.09 8.10 -7.18
N LEU A 143 1.96 9.20 -7.94
CA LEU A 143 0.67 9.73 -8.36
C LEU A 143 -0.10 8.75 -9.25
N GLY A 144 0.54 8.17 -10.27
CA GLY A 144 -0.08 7.21 -11.18
C GLY A 144 -0.46 5.91 -10.47
N GLU A 145 0.45 5.36 -9.67
CA GLU A 145 0.27 4.09 -8.96
C GLU A 145 -0.84 4.13 -7.90
N ALA A 146 -1.22 5.30 -7.39
CA ALA A 146 -2.32 5.43 -6.44
C ALA A 146 -3.66 4.91 -6.99
N THR A 147 -3.82 4.82 -8.32
CA THR A 147 -5.01 4.26 -8.97
C THR A 147 -5.04 2.73 -8.98
N ALA A 148 -3.88 2.07 -8.93
CA ALA A 148 -3.72 0.66 -9.28
C ALA A 148 -4.55 -0.28 -8.39
N ASN A 149 -4.35 -0.23 -7.07
CA ASN A 149 -5.00 -1.15 -6.15
C ASN A 149 -6.52 -0.98 -6.05
N PRO A 150 -7.07 0.24 -5.82
CA PRO A 150 -8.52 0.39 -5.68
C PRO A 150 -9.26 0.01 -6.96
N VAL A 151 -8.72 0.37 -8.12
CA VAL A 151 -9.33 0.07 -9.42
C VAL A 151 -9.28 -1.41 -9.73
N SER A 152 -8.11 -2.07 -9.57
CA SER A 152 -7.95 -3.48 -9.87
C SER A 152 -8.83 -4.36 -8.99
N HIS A 153 -8.87 -4.10 -7.68
CA HIS A 153 -9.72 -4.85 -6.76
C HIS A 153 -11.20 -4.73 -7.14
N SER A 154 -11.67 -3.52 -7.46
CA SER A 154 -13.05 -3.28 -7.88
C SER A 154 -13.38 -4.01 -9.19
N LEU A 155 -12.51 -3.93 -10.21
CA LEU A 155 -12.70 -4.62 -11.49
C LEU A 155 -12.75 -6.15 -11.31
N LEU A 156 -11.81 -6.72 -10.53
CA LEU A 156 -11.74 -8.16 -10.31
C LEU A 156 -12.97 -8.68 -9.56
N CYS A 157 -13.51 -7.91 -8.60
CA CYS A 157 -14.73 -8.29 -7.90
C CYS A 157 -15.97 -8.32 -8.81
N ASP A 158 -15.99 -7.53 -9.89
CA ASP A 158 -17.11 -7.48 -10.81
C ASP A 158 -16.95 -8.46 -11.99
N TYR A 159 -15.73 -8.79 -12.39
CA TYR A 159 -15.48 -9.82 -13.43
C TYR A 159 -15.70 -11.24 -12.93
N PHE A 160 -15.56 -11.49 -11.60
CA PHE A 160 -15.59 -12.85 -11.06
C PHE A 160 -16.72 -13.06 -10.04
N PRO A 161 -17.38 -14.25 -10.06
CA PRO A 161 -18.40 -14.59 -9.07
C PRO A 161 -17.82 -14.65 -7.66
N ALA A 162 -18.66 -14.39 -6.66
CA ALA A 162 -18.27 -14.29 -5.25
C ALA A 162 -17.44 -15.48 -4.76
N ARG A 163 -17.78 -16.70 -5.20
CA ARG A 163 -17.05 -17.94 -4.86
C ARG A 163 -15.59 -17.97 -5.28
N ASN A 164 -15.21 -17.24 -6.35
CA ASN A 164 -13.86 -17.25 -6.93
C ASN A 164 -13.02 -16.03 -6.53
N ARG A 165 -13.62 -14.99 -5.91
CA ARG A 165 -12.97 -13.71 -5.62
C ARG A 165 -11.71 -13.86 -4.78
N SER A 166 -11.74 -14.70 -3.73
CA SER A 166 -10.57 -14.91 -2.87
C SER A 166 -9.38 -15.48 -3.63
N ALA A 167 -9.59 -16.49 -4.50
CA ALA A 167 -8.53 -17.08 -5.30
C ALA A 167 -7.97 -16.08 -6.33
N VAL A 168 -8.86 -15.34 -7.00
CA VAL A 168 -8.49 -14.32 -7.99
C VAL A 168 -7.66 -13.19 -7.37
N LEU A 169 -8.11 -12.65 -6.22
CA LEU A 169 -7.37 -11.64 -5.48
C LEU A 169 -6.05 -12.19 -4.93
N GLY A 170 -6.00 -13.46 -4.53
CA GLY A 170 -4.77 -14.14 -4.14
C GLY A 170 -3.76 -14.20 -5.30
N CYS A 171 -4.18 -14.56 -6.51
CA CYS A 171 -3.33 -14.53 -7.71
C CYS A 171 -2.84 -13.11 -8.04
N TYR A 172 -3.73 -12.11 -7.92
CA TYR A 172 -3.36 -10.71 -8.12
C TYR A 172 -2.29 -10.26 -7.11
N LEU A 173 -2.45 -10.59 -5.83
CA LEU A 173 -1.48 -10.23 -4.79
C LEU A 173 -0.15 -11.01 -4.91
N ALA A 174 -0.16 -12.22 -5.44
CA ALA A 174 1.08 -12.98 -5.70
C ALA A 174 2.01 -12.26 -6.69
N SER A 175 1.46 -11.49 -7.64
CA SER A 175 2.26 -10.70 -8.60
C SER A 175 3.11 -9.61 -7.95
N VAL A 176 2.82 -9.21 -6.72
CA VAL A 176 3.65 -8.27 -5.92
C VAL A 176 5.07 -8.81 -5.75
N HIS A 177 5.18 -10.03 -5.23
CA HIS A 177 6.50 -10.65 -4.98
C HIS A 177 7.21 -11.02 -6.28
N LEU A 178 6.44 -11.39 -7.32
CA LEU A 178 6.97 -11.63 -8.65
C LEU A 178 7.57 -10.35 -9.25
N GLY A 179 6.87 -9.20 -9.14
CA GLY A 179 7.37 -7.89 -9.60
C GLY A 179 8.64 -7.45 -8.87
N ILE A 180 8.67 -7.59 -7.54
CA ILE A 180 9.86 -7.26 -6.73
C ILE A 180 11.05 -8.15 -7.11
N GLY A 181 10.85 -9.46 -7.18
CA GLY A 181 11.91 -10.40 -7.56
C GLY A 181 12.44 -10.12 -8.97
N LEU A 182 11.53 -9.93 -9.93
CA LEU A 182 11.89 -9.68 -11.33
C LEU A 182 12.62 -8.33 -11.51
N SER A 183 12.28 -7.30 -10.70
CA SER A 183 12.98 -6.02 -10.72
C SER A 183 14.47 -6.16 -10.41
N LEU A 184 14.79 -6.98 -9.41
CA LEU A 184 16.17 -7.25 -9.01
C LEU A 184 16.93 -8.04 -10.08
N VAL A 185 16.28 -9.04 -10.69
CA VAL A 185 16.85 -9.84 -11.77
C VAL A 185 17.12 -8.98 -13.00
N ILE A 186 16.12 -8.27 -13.50
CA ILE A 186 16.25 -7.43 -14.70
C ILE A 186 17.28 -6.32 -14.47
N GLY A 187 17.17 -5.58 -13.37
CA GLY A 187 18.11 -4.50 -13.08
C GLY A 187 19.55 -4.98 -12.90
N GLY A 188 19.75 -6.13 -12.23
CA GLY A 188 21.08 -6.72 -12.04
C GLY A 188 21.70 -7.19 -13.36
N LEU A 189 20.93 -7.85 -14.22
CA LEU A 189 21.40 -8.28 -15.54
C LEU A 189 21.70 -7.09 -16.46
N LEU A 190 20.87 -6.03 -16.41
CA LEU A 190 21.13 -4.81 -17.17
C LEU A 190 22.45 -4.13 -16.77
N ILE A 191 22.71 -4.00 -15.46
CA ILE A 191 23.99 -3.43 -15.01
C ILE A 191 25.17 -4.27 -15.51
N GLN A 192 25.04 -5.58 -15.48
CA GLN A 192 26.15 -6.49 -15.83
C GLN A 192 26.39 -6.60 -17.33
N HIS A 193 25.35 -6.63 -18.15
CA HIS A 193 25.43 -6.99 -19.57
C HIS A 193 25.04 -5.87 -20.53
N TRP A 194 24.71 -4.68 -20.06
CA TRP A 194 24.25 -3.58 -20.92
C TRP A 194 25.21 -3.25 -22.05
N GLY A 195 26.51 -3.22 -21.78
CA GLY A 195 27.51 -2.97 -22.79
C GLY A 195 27.52 -3.97 -23.97
N GLN A 196 27.01 -5.19 -23.77
CA GLN A 196 26.84 -6.19 -24.81
C GLN A 196 25.47 -6.11 -25.48
N TRP A 197 24.41 -5.80 -24.69
CA TRP A 197 23.02 -5.84 -25.15
C TRP A 197 22.57 -4.56 -25.85
N CYS A 198 23.23 -3.44 -25.60
CA CYS A 198 22.83 -2.15 -26.16
C CYS A 198 22.77 -2.15 -27.69
N SER A 199 23.60 -2.97 -28.37
CA SER A 199 23.61 -3.10 -29.82
C SER A 199 22.34 -3.73 -30.41
N PHE A 200 21.56 -4.46 -29.61
CA PHE A 200 20.28 -5.04 -30.05
C PHE A 200 19.13 -4.05 -30.05
N PHE A 201 19.30 -2.87 -29.44
CA PHE A 201 18.25 -1.84 -29.35
C PHE A 201 18.43 -0.79 -30.46
N PRO A 202 17.31 -0.26 -31.01
CA PRO A 202 17.34 0.73 -32.07
C PRO A 202 17.96 2.06 -31.62
N GLY A 203 18.50 2.80 -32.56
CA GLY A 203 19.15 4.09 -32.30
C GLY A 203 20.54 3.92 -31.68
N ASN A 204 21.05 4.96 -31.04
CA ASN A 204 22.36 4.95 -30.37
C ASN A 204 22.20 4.52 -28.90
N ALA A 205 21.55 3.36 -28.66
CA ALA A 205 21.29 2.89 -27.30
C ALA A 205 22.55 2.63 -26.47
N CYS A 206 23.68 2.33 -27.13
CA CYS A 206 24.99 2.18 -26.48
C CYS A 206 25.55 3.49 -25.89
N GLY A 207 25.01 4.64 -26.26
CA GLY A 207 25.30 5.92 -25.61
C GLY A 207 24.58 6.12 -24.27
N LEU A 208 23.62 5.24 -23.91
CA LEU A 208 22.91 5.29 -22.63
C LEU A 208 23.64 4.45 -21.58
N THR A 209 23.64 4.93 -20.34
CA THR A 209 24.10 4.12 -19.21
C THR A 209 23.06 3.04 -18.85
N SER A 210 23.51 1.97 -18.20
CA SER A 210 22.67 0.80 -17.87
C SER A 210 21.41 1.15 -17.06
N TRP A 211 21.52 2.09 -16.13
CA TRP A 211 20.36 2.49 -15.30
C TRP A 211 19.34 3.31 -16.09
N ARG A 212 19.78 4.17 -17.03
CA ARG A 212 18.88 4.92 -17.93
C ARG A 212 18.10 3.98 -18.84
N ALA A 213 18.81 3.03 -19.44
CA ALA A 213 18.19 1.98 -20.23
C ALA A 213 17.22 1.13 -19.40
N GLY A 214 17.55 0.82 -18.15
CA GLY A 214 16.69 0.08 -17.24
C GLY A 214 15.32 0.73 -17.05
N PHE A 215 15.27 2.04 -16.85
CA PHE A 215 14.01 2.78 -16.74
C PHE A 215 13.20 2.78 -18.05
N LEU A 216 13.86 2.88 -19.20
CA LEU A 216 13.18 2.84 -20.50
C LEU A 216 12.62 1.43 -20.79
N ILE A 217 13.41 0.37 -20.53
CA ILE A 217 13.03 -1.03 -20.76
C ILE A 217 11.83 -1.43 -19.89
N VAL A 218 11.68 -0.83 -18.73
CA VAL A 218 10.55 -1.09 -17.84
C VAL A 218 9.36 -0.17 -18.13
N GLY A 219 9.60 1.12 -18.34
CA GLY A 219 8.54 2.10 -18.55
C GLY A 219 7.82 1.97 -19.89
N ILE A 220 8.53 1.74 -21.00
CA ILE A 220 7.91 1.68 -22.33
C ILE A 220 6.89 0.54 -22.47
N PRO A 221 7.18 -0.71 -22.06
CA PRO A 221 6.19 -1.79 -22.10
C PRO A 221 4.96 -1.53 -21.23
N GLY A 222 5.12 -0.81 -20.10
CA GLY A 222 4.00 -0.40 -19.26
C GLY A 222 3.04 0.55 -19.98
N ILE A 223 3.55 1.47 -20.82
CA ILE A 223 2.70 2.33 -21.65
C ILE A 223 1.92 1.50 -22.69
N LEU A 224 2.55 0.49 -23.31
CA LEU A 224 1.86 -0.42 -24.23
C LEU A 224 0.76 -1.22 -23.51
N LEU A 225 1.05 -1.69 -22.30
CA LEU A 225 0.07 -2.36 -21.46
C LEU A 225 -1.12 -1.45 -21.09
N ALA A 226 -0.87 -0.17 -20.89
CA ALA A 226 -1.94 0.80 -20.62
C ALA A 226 -2.93 0.91 -21.79
N VAL A 227 -2.46 0.82 -23.03
CA VAL A 227 -3.32 0.77 -24.22
C VAL A 227 -4.20 -0.49 -24.18
N LEU A 228 -3.64 -1.64 -23.86
CA LEU A 228 -4.42 -2.89 -23.74
C LEU A 228 -5.47 -2.81 -22.64
N ILE A 229 -5.16 -2.18 -21.51
CA ILE A 229 -6.11 -1.97 -20.41
C ILE A 229 -7.20 -0.97 -20.80
N ALA A 230 -6.88 0.07 -21.58
CA ALA A 230 -7.87 1.02 -22.08
C ALA A 230 -8.93 0.35 -22.98
N LEU A 231 -8.56 -0.73 -23.66
CA LEU A 231 -9.43 -1.52 -24.53
C LEU A 231 -10.26 -2.56 -23.76
N LEU A 232 -10.04 -2.75 -22.46
CA LEU A 232 -10.87 -3.64 -21.65
C LEU A 232 -12.31 -3.12 -21.57
N ARG A 233 -13.27 -4.05 -21.66
CA ARG A 233 -14.69 -3.75 -21.48
C ARG A 233 -14.97 -3.46 -20.01
N GLU A 234 -15.57 -2.31 -19.71
CA GLU A 234 -16.01 -1.97 -18.35
C GLU A 234 -17.15 -2.92 -17.93
N PRO A 235 -17.04 -3.64 -16.80
CA PRO A 235 -18.16 -4.43 -16.30
C PRO A 235 -19.36 -3.52 -15.98
N PRO A 236 -20.60 -3.95 -16.32
CA PRO A 236 -21.78 -3.16 -16.01
C PRO A 236 -21.91 -2.95 -14.51
N ARG A 237 -22.27 -1.73 -14.12
CA ARG A 237 -22.60 -1.39 -12.73
C ARG A 237 -24.11 -1.20 -12.60
N PRO A 238 -24.72 -1.60 -11.48
CA PRO A 238 -26.02 -1.08 -11.13
C PRO A 238 -25.88 0.42 -10.88
N LEU A 239 -26.31 1.22 -11.85
CA LEU A 239 -26.31 2.68 -11.71
C LEU A 239 -27.28 3.03 -10.57
N ALA A 240 -26.78 3.60 -9.49
CA ALA A 240 -27.63 4.33 -8.57
C ALA A 240 -28.24 5.51 -9.34
N HIS A 241 -29.57 5.58 -9.39
CA HIS A 241 -30.34 6.54 -10.18
C HIS A 241 -30.06 8.02 -9.86
N SER A 242 -29.13 8.33 -8.94
CA SER A 242 -28.81 9.68 -8.45
C SER A 242 -27.33 9.93 -8.20
N SER A 243 -26.43 9.29 -8.96
CA SER A 243 -24.99 9.58 -8.80
C SER A 243 -24.66 11.01 -9.29
N PRO A 244 -23.97 11.83 -8.49
CA PRO A 244 -23.56 13.17 -8.91
C PRO A 244 -22.62 13.09 -10.12
N PRO A 245 -22.53 14.16 -10.94
CA PRO A 245 -21.61 14.20 -12.09
C PRO A 245 -20.18 13.86 -11.68
N ALA A 246 -19.46 13.07 -12.48
CA ALA A 246 -18.09 12.64 -12.19
C ALA A 246 -17.15 13.81 -11.84
N ARG A 247 -17.30 14.96 -12.53
CA ARG A 247 -16.54 16.19 -12.23
C ARG A 247 -16.73 16.66 -10.79
N THR A 248 -17.95 16.59 -10.26
CA THR A 248 -18.27 17.01 -8.89
C THR A 248 -17.64 16.07 -7.89
N VAL A 249 -17.68 14.75 -8.14
CA VAL A 249 -17.03 13.74 -7.29
C VAL A 249 -15.53 13.95 -7.28
N ILE A 250 -14.89 14.08 -8.43
CA ILE A 250 -13.45 14.31 -8.54
C ILE A 250 -13.04 15.58 -7.79
N ALA A 251 -13.74 16.70 -8.05
CA ALA A 251 -13.42 17.97 -7.40
C ALA A 251 -13.60 17.88 -5.88
N HIS A 252 -14.66 17.23 -5.40
CA HIS A 252 -14.94 17.05 -3.98
C HIS A 252 -13.88 16.16 -3.31
N GLU A 253 -13.56 15.01 -3.92
CA GLU A 253 -12.60 14.06 -3.34
C GLU A 253 -11.17 14.62 -3.33
N LEU A 254 -10.73 15.27 -4.41
CA LEU A 254 -9.44 15.94 -4.44
C LEU A 254 -9.40 17.13 -3.47
N ALA A 255 -10.47 17.92 -3.38
CA ALA A 255 -10.56 19.01 -2.41
C ALA A 255 -10.57 18.50 -0.95
N SER A 256 -11.06 17.29 -0.69
CA SER A 256 -11.04 16.69 0.65
C SER A 256 -9.69 16.11 1.05
N ALA A 257 -8.79 15.85 0.08
CA ALA A 257 -7.50 15.18 0.32
C ALA A 257 -6.29 16.12 0.14
N ILE A 258 -6.38 17.09 -0.77
CA ILE A 258 -5.24 17.93 -1.17
C ILE A 258 -5.30 19.30 -0.48
N PRO A 259 -4.33 19.65 0.39
CA PRO A 259 -4.19 21.02 0.88
C PRO A 259 -3.87 22.00 -0.27
N PRO A 260 -4.37 23.24 -0.22
CA PRO A 260 -5.14 23.91 0.83
C PRO A 260 -6.67 23.72 0.71
N PHE A 261 -7.18 22.99 -0.29
CA PHE A 261 -8.63 22.84 -0.53
C PHE A 261 -9.35 22.15 0.63
N THR A 262 -8.66 21.28 1.35
CA THR A 262 -9.17 20.63 2.57
C THR A 262 -9.59 21.63 3.64
N LEU A 263 -8.95 22.81 3.72
CA LEU A 263 -9.35 23.89 4.64
C LEU A 263 -10.74 24.43 4.34
N LEU A 264 -11.11 24.54 3.06
CA LEU A 264 -12.43 25.01 2.65
C LEU A 264 -13.51 23.99 3.08
N THR A 265 -13.22 22.70 2.92
CA THR A 265 -14.11 21.62 3.37
C THR A 265 -14.24 21.63 4.89
N LEU A 266 -13.13 21.80 5.60
CA LEU A 266 -13.10 21.86 7.07
C LEU A 266 -13.82 23.11 7.61
N ALA A 267 -13.70 24.26 6.95
CA ALA A 267 -14.40 25.48 7.29
C ALA A 267 -15.93 25.32 7.18
N LYS A 268 -16.39 24.64 6.12
CA LYS A 268 -17.82 24.37 5.90
C LYS A 268 -18.40 23.39 6.92
N LEU A 269 -17.62 22.37 7.33
CA LEU A 269 -18.10 21.30 8.20
C LEU A 269 -17.93 21.61 9.69
N GLY A 270 -16.80 22.19 10.09
CA GLY A 270 -16.42 22.36 11.49
C GLY A 270 -16.28 23.82 11.95
N GLY A 271 -16.51 24.78 11.03
CA GLY A 271 -16.44 26.21 11.32
C GLY A 271 -15.03 26.70 11.72
N SER A 272 -14.98 27.89 12.33
CA SER A 272 -13.73 28.58 12.67
C SER A 272 -12.82 27.80 13.65
N ARG A 273 -13.40 27.05 14.59
CA ARG A 273 -12.63 26.24 15.55
C ARG A 273 -11.83 25.13 14.86
N ALA A 274 -12.43 24.46 13.88
CA ALA A 274 -11.77 23.40 13.14
C ALA A 274 -10.63 23.95 12.27
N VAL A 275 -10.86 25.09 11.62
CA VAL A 275 -9.83 25.80 10.84
C VAL A 275 -8.69 26.27 11.75
N PHE A 276 -9.00 26.89 12.89
CA PHE A 276 -7.97 27.31 13.84
C PHE A 276 -7.10 26.15 14.33
N SER A 277 -7.73 25.03 14.74
CA SER A 277 -7.01 23.81 15.14
C SER A 277 -6.10 23.28 14.02
N ASN A 278 -6.55 23.32 12.77
CA ASN A 278 -5.75 22.92 11.62
C ASN A 278 -4.59 23.89 11.36
N CYS A 279 -4.82 25.21 11.47
CA CYS A 279 -3.77 26.22 11.34
C CYS A 279 -2.68 26.08 12.42
N VAL A 280 -3.06 25.81 13.66
CA VAL A 280 -2.09 25.50 14.73
C VAL A 280 -1.29 24.27 14.38
N PHE A 281 -1.95 23.23 13.89
CA PHE A 281 -1.27 21.99 13.52
C PHE A 281 -0.26 22.20 12.39
N ILE A 282 -0.61 22.94 11.31
CA ILE A 282 0.33 23.19 10.19
C ILE A 282 1.53 24.01 10.66
N VAL A 283 1.33 24.97 11.55
CA VAL A 283 2.43 25.78 12.12
C VAL A 283 3.37 24.89 12.93
N VAL A 284 2.84 24.06 13.83
CA VAL A 284 3.64 23.14 14.64
C VAL A 284 4.38 22.13 13.76
N LEU A 285 3.68 21.49 12.82
CA LEU A 285 4.28 20.52 11.91
C LEU A 285 5.35 21.18 11.02
N GLY A 286 5.07 22.37 10.50
CA GLY A 286 6.02 23.15 9.71
C GLY A 286 7.26 23.52 10.51
N ALA A 287 7.09 24.00 11.75
CA ALA A 287 8.21 24.31 12.64
C ALA A 287 9.08 23.08 12.95
N VAL A 288 8.46 21.93 13.22
CA VAL A 288 9.16 20.65 13.44
C VAL A 288 9.91 20.24 12.17
N ALA A 289 9.26 20.28 11.00
CA ALA A 289 9.89 19.91 9.73
C ALA A 289 11.08 20.82 9.39
N VAL A 290 10.92 22.13 9.55
CA VAL A 290 12.00 23.11 9.34
C VAL A 290 13.14 22.91 10.35
N GLY A 291 12.82 22.66 11.63
CA GLY A 291 13.81 22.37 12.65
C GLY A 291 14.66 21.14 12.30
N ILE A 292 14.01 20.05 11.95
CA ILE A 292 14.72 18.81 11.56
C ILE A 292 15.45 18.99 10.22
N ALA A 293 14.88 19.70 9.24
CA ALA A 293 15.54 19.99 7.98
C ALA A 293 16.83 20.80 8.17
N LYS A 294 16.83 21.78 9.07
CA LYS A 294 18.04 22.53 9.44
C LYS A 294 19.09 21.65 10.12
N LEU A 295 18.68 20.72 10.98
CA LEU A 295 19.59 19.81 11.68
C LEU A 295 20.20 18.76 10.74
N THR A 296 19.41 18.26 9.78
CA THR A 296 19.85 17.20 8.87
C THR A 296 20.40 17.70 7.55
N GLY A 297 20.06 18.90 7.11
CA GLY A 297 20.37 19.45 5.78
C GLY A 297 19.41 18.99 4.68
N ASP A 298 18.50 18.05 4.93
CA ASP A 298 17.70 17.35 3.91
C ASP A 298 16.28 17.96 3.78
N TRP A 299 16.20 19.14 3.21
CA TRP A 299 14.94 19.89 3.06
C TRP A 299 13.85 19.13 2.29
N ALA A 300 14.22 18.47 1.18
CA ALA A 300 13.26 17.72 0.36
C ALA A 300 12.54 16.62 1.16
N GLN A 301 13.29 15.88 1.98
CA GLN A 301 12.77 14.81 2.82
C GLN A 301 11.71 15.32 3.82
N TRP A 302 12.04 16.35 4.58
CA TRP A 302 11.19 16.80 5.67
C TRP A 302 10.00 17.64 5.20
N ILE A 303 10.17 18.42 4.11
CA ILE A 303 9.04 19.10 3.46
C ILE A 303 8.06 18.07 2.88
N ALA A 304 8.55 17.05 2.17
CA ALA A 304 7.68 16.03 1.60
C ALA A 304 6.90 15.26 2.69
N LEU A 305 7.58 14.81 3.75
CA LEU A 305 6.91 14.15 4.88
C LEU A 305 5.92 15.08 5.59
N ALA A 306 6.23 16.35 5.76
CA ALA A 306 5.32 17.32 6.36
C ALA A 306 4.06 17.52 5.51
N ILE A 307 4.19 17.59 4.18
CA ILE A 307 3.04 17.65 3.26
C ILE A 307 2.17 16.39 3.41
N GLY A 308 2.79 15.20 3.40
CA GLY A 308 2.08 13.94 3.60
C GLY A 308 1.36 13.86 4.95
N ALA A 309 2.06 14.17 6.04
CA ALA A 309 1.50 14.16 7.38
C ALA A 309 0.37 15.19 7.54
N TYR A 310 0.54 16.39 7.00
CA TYR A 310 -0.50 17.42 7.01
C TYR A 310 -1.76 16.99 6.25
N SER A 311 -1.60 16.40 5.07
CA SER A 311 -2.72 15.89 4.29
C SER A 311 -3.49 14.82 5.05
N VAL A 312 -2.78 13.88 5.69
CA VAL A 312 -3.39 12.82 6.51
C VAL A 312 -4.16 13.41 7.68
N VAL A 313 -3.55 14.31 8.44
CA VAL A 313 -4.20 14.89 9.63
C VAL A 313 -5.42 15.73 9.26
N THR A 314 -5.33 16.52 8.19
CA THR A 314 -6.47 17.32 7.73
C THR A 314 -7.61 16.41 7.26
N TRP A 315 -7.29 15.34 6.54
CA TRP A 315 -8.27 14.33 6.15
C TRP A 315 -8.92 13.65 7.38
N VAL A 316 -8.13 13.29 8.40
CA VAL A 316 -8.65 12.74 9.67
C VAL A 316 -9.58 13.72 10.38
N GLN A 317 -9.26 15.03 10.35
CA GLN A 317 -10.13 16.06 10.89
C GLN A 317 -11.45 16.15 10.12
N VAL A 318 -11.43 16.08 8.80
CA VAL A 318 -12.65 16.02 7.95
C VAL A 318 -13.46 14.76 8.25
N LEU A 319 -12.79 13.60 8.38
CA LEU A 319 -13.44 12.32 8.69
C LEU A 319 -14.26 12.38 9.97
N LYS A 320 -13.79 13.12 10.99
CA LYS A 320 -14.50 13.33 12.26
C LYS A 320 -15.89 13.96 12.08
N TYR A 321 -16.06 14.78 11.03
CA TYR A 321 -17.34 15.44 10.74
C TYR A 321 -18.18 14.67 9.73
N VAL A 322 -17.57 13.91 8.83
CA VAL A 322 -18.27 13.19 7.75
C VAL A 322 -18.71 11.78 8.18
N ASP A 323 -17.84 11.05 8.89
CA ASP A 323 -18.12 9.68 9.37
C ASP A 323 -17.56 9.51 10.79
N LEU A 324 -18.30 10.03 11.77
CA LEU A 324 -17.89 9.96 13.18
C LEU A 324 -17.76 8.50 13.69
N PRO A 325 -18.62 7.54 13.32
CA PRO A 325 -18.42 6.14 13.67
C PRO A 325 -17.08 5.57 13.19
N LEU A 326 -16.72 5.77 11.92
CA LEU A 326 -15.45 5.33 11.39
C LEU A 326 -14.27 6.01 12.10
N TYR A 327 -14.35 7.32 12.37
CA TYR A 327 -13.33 8.04 13.14
C TYR A 327 -13.15 7.43 14.54
N LYS A 328 -14.25 7.15 15.26
CA LYS A 328 -14.21 6.59 16.61
C LYS A 328 -13.67 5.16 16.67
N LEU A 329 -13.93 4.35 15.64
CA LEU A 329 -13.42 2.98 15.54
C LEU A 329 -11.98 2.90 15.01
N SER A 330 -11.50 3.91 14.27
CA SER A 330 -10.12 3.97 13.76
C SER A 330 -9.24 4.89 14.62
N PHE A 331 -9.20 6.17 14.34
CA PHE A 331 -8.32 7.14 15.02
C PHE A 331 -8.69 7.39 16.49
N GLY A 332 -9.97 7.22 16.85
CA GLY A 332 -10.43 7.27 18.24
C GLY A 332 -10.22 5.97 19.03
N CYS A 333 -9.73 4.90 18.40
CA CYS A 333 -9.50 3.60 19.02
C CYS A 333 -8.00 3.36 19.27
N PRO A 334 -7.52 3.36 20.52
CA PRO A 334 -6.11 3.14 20.80
C PRO A 334 -5.58 1.79 20.31
N THR A 335 -6.42 0.74 20.31
CA THR A 335 -6.05 -0.59 19.79
C THR A 335 -5.76 -0.53 18.29
N PHE A 336 -6.62 0.15 17.53
CA PHE A 336 -6.42 0.36 16.10
C PHE A 336 -5.16 1.17 15.82
N MET A 337 -4.96 2.29 16.52
CA MET A 337 -3.79 3.16 16.37
C MET A 337 -2.48 2.45 16.72
N CYS A 338 -2.44 1.75 17.87
CA CYS A 338 -1.25 0.99 18.28
C CYS A 338 -0.93 -0.15 17.29
N SER A 339 -1.95 -0.85 16.78
CA SER A 339 -1.75 -1.88 15.75
C SER A 339 -1.19 -1.24 14.48
N MET A 340 -1.82 -0.19 13.97
CA MET A 340 -1.44 0.47 12.72
C MET A 340 -0.01 1.01 12.74
N PHE A 341 0.35 1.79 13.77
CA PHE A 341 1.72 2.33 13.89
C PHE A 341 2.75 1.27 14.27
N GLY A 342 2.37 0.28 15.09
CA GLY A 342 3.24 -0.85 15.40
C GLY A 342 3.62 -1.63 14.14
N GLY A 343 2.64 -1.92 13.27
CA GLY A 343 2.89 -2.53 11.97
C GLY A 343 3.72 -1.62 11.03
N ALA A 344 3.48 -0.31 11.06
CA ALA A 344 4.23 0.63 10.22
C ALA A 344 5.72 0.69 10.59
N PHE A 345 6.06 0.70 11.89
CA PHE A 345 7.46 0.67 12.34
C PHE A 345 8.12 -0.69 12.13
N LEU A 346 7.36 -1.80 12.22
CA LEU A 346 7.83 -3.12 11.78
C LEU A 346 8.20 -3.08 10.29
N ALA A 347 7.32 -2.55 9.45
CA ALA A 347 7.56 -2.40 8.02
C ALA A 347 8.71 -1.42 7.71
N CYS A 348 8.94 -0.37 8.53
CA CYS A 348 10.13 0.48 8.46
C CYS A 348 11.41 -0.35 8.58
N PHE A 349 11.49 -1.17 9.62
CA PHE A 349 12.66 -2.01 9.89
C PHE A 349 12.94 -2.99 8.76
N VAL A 350 11.94 -3.82 8.46
CA VAL A 350 12.09 -4.89 7.45
C VAL A 350 12.24 -4.33 6.03
N GLY A 351 11.44 -3.32 5.69
CA GLY A 351 11.46 -2.68 4.37
C GLY A 351 12.79 -1.98 4.09
N THR A 352 13.40 -1.37 5.11
CA THR A 352 14.73 -0.77 4.99
C THR A 352 15.78 -1.80 4.60
N ILE A 353 15.80 -2.95 5.26
CA ILE A 353 16.73 -4.04 4.94
C ILE A 353 16.52 -4.51 3.50
N SER A 354 15.27 -4.77 3.10
CA SER A 354 14.94 -5.26 1.75
C SER A 354 15.38 -4.30 0.65
N VAL A 355 15.19 -2.99 0.85
CA VAL A 355 15.53 -1.96 -0.14
C VAL A 355 17.04 -1.77 -0.29
N TRP A 356 17.81 -1.84 0.80
CA TRP A 356 19.25 -1.61 0.80
C TRP A 356 20.10 -2.88 0.61
N ALA A 357 19.51 -4.08 0.76
CA ALA A 357 20.23 -5.35 0.64
C ALA A 357 21.01 -5.51 -0.67
N PRO A 358 20.48 -5.14 -1.87
CA PRO A 358 21.25 -5.26 -3.12
C PRO A 358 22.50 -4.37 -3.11
N GLN A 359 22.37 -3.12 -2.68
CA GLN A 359 23.50 -2.18 -2.62
C GLN A 359 24.54 -2.62 -1.59
N TYR A 360 24.10 -3.11 -0.42
CA TYR A 360 24.98 -3.64 0.61
C TYR A 360 25.81 -4.81 0.07
N ALA A 361 25.16 -5.78 -0.57
CA ALA A 361 25.85 -6.94 -1.13
C ALA A 361 26.86 -6.55 -2.23
N MET A 362 26.52 -5.60 -3.10
CA MET A 362 27.44 -5.10 -4.14
C MET A 362 28.66 -4.38 -3.54
N ARG A 363 28.46 -3.58 -2.49
CA ARG A 363 29.55 -2.80 -1.87
C ARG A 363 30.50 -3.65 -1.03
N THR A 364 29.96 -4.65 -0.30
CA THR A 364 30.74 -5.40 0.72
C THR A 364 31.28 -6.72 0.21
N LEU A 365 30.51 -7.44 -0.64
CA LEU A 365 30.89 -8.76 -1.12
C LEU A 365 31.58 -8.74 -2.49
N GLY A 366 31.65 -7.58 -3.17
CA GLY A 366 32.26 -7.43 -4.48
C GLY A 366 31.67 -8.32 -5.59
N ALA A 367 30.48 -8.90 -5.35
CA ALA A 367 29.83 -9.78 -6.31
C ALA A 367 29.16 -8.97 -7.42
N GLY A 368 29.17 -9.50 -8.64
CA GLY A 368 28.58 -8.84 -9.81
C GLY A 368 27.06 -8.64 -9.63
N ALA A 369 26.56 -7.48 -10.11
CA ALA A 369 25.17 -7.07 -9.96
C ALA A 369 24.17 -8.12 -10.49
N GLY A 370 24.48 -8.81 -11.59
CA GLY A 370 23.63 -9.87 -12.13
C GLY A 370 23.48 -11.07 -11.20
N LYS A 371 24.57 -11.52 -10.56
CA LYS A 371 24.53 -12.62 -9.58
C LYS A 371 23.73 -12.23 -8.35
N ILE A 372 23.92 -11.01 -7.84
CA ILE A 372 23.18 -10.48 -6.69
C ILE A 372 21.71 -10.32 -7.05
N GLY A 373 21.41 -9.71 -8.19
CA GLY A 373 20.03 -9.52 -8.64
C GLY A 373 19.27 -10.83 -8.81
N LEU A 374 19.89 -11.83 -9.43
CA LEU A 374 19.30 -13.16 -9.59
C LEU A 374 19.06 -13.84 -8.24
N ALA A 375 20.06 -13.84 -7.36
CA ALA A 375 19.97 -14.52 -6.07
C ALA A 375 18.96 -13.86 -5.12
N LEU A 376 19.00 -12.53 -4.98
CA LEU A 376 18.04 -11.79 -4.16
C LEU A 376 16.64 -11.79 -4.77
N GLY A 377 16.52 -11.74 -6.10
CA GLY A 377 15.25 -11.86 -6.81
C GLY A 377 14.58 -13.21 -6.57
N ALA A 378 15.34 -14.31 -6.66
CA ALA A 378 14.85 -15.65 -6.35
C ALA A 378 14.49 -15.78 -4.85
N ALA A 379 15.33 -15.24 -3.95
CA ALA A 379 15.05 -15.22 -2.53
C ALA A 379 13.76 -14.46 -2.20
N GLN A 380 13.54 -13.30 -2.82
CA GLN A 380 12.32 -12.51 -2.64
C GLN A 380 11.08 -13.26 -3.14
N LEU A 381 11.16 -13.91 -4.28
CA LEU A 381 10.05 -14.67 -4.83
C LEU A 381 9.69 -15.88 -3.96
N ILE A 382 10.69 -16.67 -3.59
CA ILE A 382 10.47 -17.94 -2.87
C ILE A 382 10.20 -17.68 -1.39
N SER A 383 11.11 -16.97 -0.68
CA SER A 383 11.03 -16.82 0.77
C SER A 383 9.93 -15.85 1.19
N ALA A 384 9.77 -14.70 0.51
CA ALA A 384 8.71 -13.76 0.86
C ALA A 384 7.33 -14.31 0.48
N GLY A 385 7.20 -14.95 -0.68
CA GLY A 385 5.96 -15.60 -1.10
C GLY A 385 5.54 -16.71 -0.14
N ALA A 386 6.47 -17.62 0.22
CA ALA A 386 6.21 -18.67 1.21
C ALA A 386 5.87 -18.08 2.58
N SER A 387 6.55 -17.01 2.99
CA SER A 387 6.36 -16.35 4.29
C SER A 387 4.92 -15.85 4.47
N VAL A 388 4.35 -15.16 3.49
CA VAL A 388 2.99 -14.63 3.56
C VAL A 388 1.97 -15.76 3.69
N VAL A 389 2.14 -16.84 2.92
CA VAL A 389 1.25 -18.01 2.96
C VAL A 389 1.36 -18.73 4.30
N LEU A 390 2.57 -19.08 4.73
CA LEU A 390 2.82 -19.76 6.00
C LEU A 390 2.38 -18.91 7.21
N GLY A 391 2.63 -17.60 7.17
CA GLY A 391 2.21 -16.66 8.19
C GLY A 391 0.68 -16.61 8.33
N GLY A 392 -0.05 -16.66 7.24
CA GLY A 392 -1.51 -16.77 7.24
C GLY A 392 -1.97 -18.05 7.92
N PHE A 393 -1.46 -19.23 7.51
CA PHE A 393 -1.80 -20.52 8.12
C PHE A 393 -1.45 -20.60 9.62
N ILE A 394 -0.28 -20.12 10.00
CA ILE A 394 0.14 -20.08 11.41
C ILE A 394 -0.79 -19.19 12.23
N THR A 395 -1.15 -18.02 11.68
CA THR A 395 -2.06 -17.09 12.34
C THR A 395 -3.44 -17.68 12.53
N ASP A 396 -4.01 -18.32 11.51
CA ASP A 396 -5.33 -18.93 11.56
C ASP A 396 -5.37 -20.11 12.52
N TRP A 397 -4.33 -20.94 12.54
CA TRP A 397 -4.19 -22.04 13.49
C TRP A 397 -4.07 -21.51 14.94
N TRP A 398 -3.26 -20.48 15.17
CA TRP A 398 -3.07 -19.89 16.49
C TRP A 398 -4.30 -19.10 16.96
N LYS A 399 -4.99 -18.41 16.05
CA LYS A 399 -6.21 -17.61 16.32
C LYS A 399 -7.34 -18.48 16.93
N ARG A 400 -7.35 -19.79 16.67
CA ARG A 400 -8.29 -20.73 17.32
C ARG A 400 -8.09 -20.83 18.84
N ARG A 401 -6.91 -20.49 19.36
CA ARG A 401 -6.55 -20.53 20.78
C ARG A 401 -6.45 -19.14 21.41
N ASP A 402 -5.94 -18.17 20.68
CA ASP A 402 -5.77 -16.79 21.14
C ASP A 402 -6.11 -15.81 20.02
N ALA A 403 -7.15 -14.99 20.24
CA ALA A 403 -7.56 -13.95 19.29
C ALA A 403 -6.46 -12.92 18.98
N ARG A 404 -5.41 -12.84 19.80
CA ARG A 404 -4.25 -11.95 19.62
C ARG A 404 -3.19 -12.52 18.68
N ALA A 405 -3.40 -13.71 18.11
CA ALA A 405 -2.45 -14.37 17.23
C ALA A 405 -1.87 -13.47 16.12
N PRO A 406 -2.67 -12.61 15.41
CA PRO A 406 -2.10 -11.72 14.40
C PRO A 406 -1.02 -10.76 14.96
N LEU A 407 -1.19 -10.28 16.19
CA LEU A 407 -0.22 -9.39 16.86
C LEU A 407 1.02 -10.17 17.34
N TRP A 408 0.86 -11.41 17.79
CA TRP A 408 1.99 -12.26 18.18
C TRP A 408 2.82 -12.69 16.97
N VAL A 409 2.16 -13.01 15.83
CA VAL A 409 2.87 -13.29 14.57
C VAL A 409 3.63 -12.06 14.11
N ALA A 410 3.04 -10.85 14.19
CA ALA A 410 3.74 -9.61 13.91
C ALA A 410 4.92 -9.36 14.86
N MET A 411 4.78 -9.72 16.15
CA MET A 411 5.89 -9.64 17.12
C MET A 411 7.04 -10.60 16.77
N VAL A 412 6.74 -11.81 16.33
CA VAL A 412 7.76 -12.76 15.83
C VAL A 412 8.42 -12.23 14.56
N ALA A 413 7.62 -11.69 13.62
CA ALA A 413 8.13 -11.07 12.38
C ALA A 413 9.01 -9.84 12.64
N LEU A 414 8.84 -9.17 13.78
CA LEU A 414 9.68 -8.07 14.22
C LEU A 414 10.98 -8.55 14.87
N LEU A 415 10.88 -9.49 15.81
CA LEU A 415 12.01 -9.84 16.67
C LEU A 415 12.94 -10.89 16.05
N ALA A 416 12.42 -11.87 15.30
CA ALA A 416 13.24 -12.91 14.68
C ALA A 416 14.24 -12.36 13.65
N PRO A 417 13.91 -11.33 12.82
CA PRO A 417 14.89 -10.69 11.94
C PRO A 417 16.04 -9.96 12.66
N VAL A 418 15.92 -9.62 13.95
CA VAL A 418 16.99 -8.88 14.66
C VAL A 418 18.31 -9.67 14.70
N PRO A 419 18.39 -10.88 15.24
CA PRO A 419 19.63 -11.66 15.20
C PRO A 419 20.05 -12.02 13.77
N LEU A 420 19.09 -12.23 12.87
CA LEU A 420 19.36 -12.54 11.46
C LEU A 420 19.98 -11.36 10.71
N LEU A 421 19.70 -10.11 11.11
CA LEU A 421 20.36 -8.93 10.57
C LEU A 421 21.86 -8.94 10.88
N PHE A 422 22.27 -9.34 12.10
CA PHE A 422 23.69 -9.45 12.43
C PHE A 422 24.38 -10.54 11.61
N LEU A 423 23.72 -11.68 11.38
CA LEU A 423 24.23 -12.74 10.51
C LEU A 423 24.31 -12.27 9.04
N LEU A 424 23.31 -11.54 8.57
CA LEU A 424 23.26 -10.99 7.21
C LEU A 424 24.41 -10.02 6.96
N LEU A 425 24.59 -9.05 7.85
CA LEU A 425 25.60 -8.00 7.69
C LEU A 425 27.01 -8.48 8.05
N GLY A 426 27.15 -9.57 8.81
CA GLY A 426 28.43 -10.24 9.10
C GLY A 426 28.85 -11.28 8.06
N ALA A 427 28.01 -11.54 7.05
CA ALA A 427 28.33 -12.55 6.03
C ALA A 427 29.51 -12.12 5.16
N THR A 428 30.50 -12.98 5.04
CA THR A 428 31.72 -12.77 4.22
C THR A 428 31.62 -13.40 2.83
N THR A 429 30.60 -14.25 2.62
CA THR A 429 30.36 -14.92 1.33
C THR A 429 28.96 -14.62 0.82
N LEU A 430 28.80 -14.60 -0.51
CA LEU A 430 27.49 -14.38 -1.15
C LEU A 430 26.49 -15.48 -0.72
N GLY A 431 26.92 -16.75 -0.62
CA GLY A 431 26.05 -17.84 -0.17
C GLY A 431 25.52 -17.63 1.24
N GLY A 432 26.39 -17.26 2.20
CA GLY A 432 26.01 -16.94 3.56
C GLY A 432 25.04 -15.76 3.64
N PHE A 433 25.32 -14.71 2.87
CA PHE A 433 24.45 -13.54 2.76
C PHE A 433 23.05 -13.91 2.25
N ILE A 434 22.97 -14.66 1.15
CA ILE A 434 21.68 -15.07 0.56
C ILE A 434 20.91 -16.00 1.52
N THR A 435 21.58 -16.94 2.17
CA THR A 435 20.92 -17.83 3.15
C THR A 435 20.35 -17.02 4.32
N ALA A 436 21.15 -16.09 4.88
CA ALA A 436 20.67 -15.21 5.95
C ALA A 436 19.50 -14.33 5.48
N TYR A 437 19.56 -13.81 4.26
CA TYR A 437 18.48 -13.00 3.66
C TYR A 437 17.20 -13.83 3.46
N CYS A 438 17.28 -15.06 2.94
CA CYS A 438 16.14 -15.95 2.78
C CYS A 438 15.45 -16.24 4.12
N VAL A 439 16.22 -16.59 5.15
CA VAL A 439 15.67 -16.88 6.48
C VAL A 439 15.06 -15.61 7.11
N LEU A 440 15.76 -14.47 7.02
CA LEU A 440 15.24 -13.18 7.48
C LEU A 440 13.90 -12.86 6.81
N THR A 441 13.84 -12.96 5.50
CA THR A 441 12.63 -12.62 4.72
C THR A 441 11.48 -13.57 5.03
N LEU A 442 11.79 -14.86 5.31
CA LEU A 442 10.80 -15.87 5.69
C LEU A 442 10.07 -15.48 6.99
N PHE A 443 10.76 -14.90 7.96
CA PHE A 443 10.10 -14.38 9.16
C PHE A 443 9.47 -13.01 8.91
N ALA A 444 10.19 -12.14 8.23
CA ALA A 444 9.87 -10.73 8.07
C ALA A 444 8.55 -10.43 7.36
N MET A 445 8.08 -11.30 6.45
CA MET A 445 6.85 -11.07 5.67
C MET A 445 5.64 -11.86 6.21
N SER A 446 5.82 -12.70 7.24
CA SER A 446 4.78 -13.59 7.76
C SER A 446 3.56 -12.89 8.36
N TRP A 447 3.68 -11.63 8.75
CA TRP A 447 2.61 -10.85 9.40
C TRP A 447 1.64 -10.17 8.43
N ALA A 448 2.05 -9.94 7.17
CA ALA A 448 1.41 -8.97 6.28
C ALA A 448 -0.08 -9.26 6.02
N GLY A 449 -0.43 -10.50 5.66
CA GLY A 449 -1.82 -10.87 5.37
C GLY A 449 -2.72 -10.88 6.60
N SER A 450 -2.26 -11.52 7.67
CA SER A 450 -3.02 -11.64 8.93
C SER A 450 -3.21 -10.30 9.63
N PHE A 451 -2.25 -9.41 9.51
CA PHE A 451 -2.32 -8.08 10.11
C PHE A 451 -3.28 -7.14 9.35
N ALA A 452 -3.28 -7.21 8.02
CA ALA A 452 -4.28 -6.51 7.22
C ALA A 452 -5.71 -6.95 7.55
N ALA A 453 -5.92 -8.26 7.78
CA ALA A 453 -7.19 -8.79 8.26
C ALA A 453 -7.55 -8.28 9.67
N LEU A 454 -6.59 -8.25 10.61
CA LEU A 454 -6.80 -7.71 11.95
C LEU A 454 -7.33 -6.27 11.92
N VAL A 455 -6.71 -5.41 11.11
CA VAL A 455 -7.13 -4.00 11.01
C VAL A 455 -8.58 -3.87 10.52
N GLN A 456 -8.99 -4.72 9.56
CA GLN A 456 -10.36 -4.76 9.07
C GLN A 456 -11.34 -5.36 10.10
N ASP A 457 -10.88 -6.28 10.93
CA ASP A 457 -11.68 -6.88 12.01
C ASP A 457 -11.94 -5.90 13.17
N LEU A 458 -11.16 -4.83 13.30
CA LEU A 458 -11.34 -3.80 14.34
C LEU A 458 -12.46 -2.79 14.05
N VAL A 459 -13.02 -2.79 12.85
CA VAL A 459 -14.10 -1.90 12.40
C VAL A 459 -15.35 -2.69 11.99
N LEU A 460 -16.46 -1.99 11.71
CA LEU A 460 -17.68 -2.62 11.18
C LEU A 460 -17.51 -3.02 9.71
N VAL A 461 -18.33 -3.96 9.25
CA VAL A 461 -18.25 -4.55 7.89
C VAL A 461 -18.25 -3.47 6.81
N ARG A 462 -19.15 -2.46 6.91
CA ARG A 462 -19.21 -1.35 5.93
C ARG A 462 -17.95 -0.49 5.90
N MET A 463 -17.16 -0.48 6.98
CA MET A 463 -15.96 0.37 7.15
C MET A 463 -14.66 -0.34 6.77
N ARG A 464 -14.69 -1.64 6.45
CA ARG A 464 -13.47 -2.44 6.19
C ARG A 464 -12.63 -1.89 5.04
N GLY A 465 -13.27 -1.42 3.97
CA GLY A 465 -12.57 -0.80 2.85
C GLY A 465 -11.82 0.48 3.25
N ALA A 466 -12.47 1.34 4.02
CA ALA A 466 -11.86 2.56 4.54
C ALA A 466 -10.71 2.25 5.53
N ALA A 467 -10.88 1.25 6.42
CA ALA A 467 -9.82 0.82 7.33
C ALA A 467 -8.61 0.26 6.59
N ALA A 468 -8.82 -0.51 5.51
CA ALA A 468 -7.74 -1.00 4.65
C ALA A 468 -7.00 0.15 3.95
N ALA A 469 -7.73 1.18 3.48
CA ALA A 469 -7.14 2.37 2.87
C ALA A 469 -6.30 3.17 3.88
N ILE A 470 -6.83 3.39 5.11
CA ILE A 470 -6.10 4.04 6.22
C ILE A 470 -4.82 3.26 6.54
N PHE A 471 -4.93 1.94 6.66
CA PHE A 471 -3.78 1.07 6.92
C PHE A 471 -2.71 1.21 5.82
N SER A 472 -3.10 1.10 4.56
CA SER A 472 -2.17 1.22 3.42
C SER A 472 -1.50 2.59 3.36
N MET A 473 -2.26 3.67 3.60
CA MET A 473 -1.75 5.04 3.64
C MET A 473 -0.66 5.21 4.70
N VAL A 474 -0.92 4.76 5.94
CA VAL A 474 0.06 4.89 7.02
C VAL A 474 1.27 3.99 6.80
N MET A 475 1.05 2.75 6.31
CA MET A 475 2.14 1.84 5.95
C MET A 475 3.10 2.48 4.94
N ILE A 476 2.57 3.05 3.87
CA ILE A 476 3.41 3.63 2.82
C ILE A 476 4.08 4.91 3.30
N LEU A 477 3.33 5.81 3.94
CA LEU A 477 3.88 7.09 4.36
C LEU A 477 4.95 6.94 5.45
N VAL A 478 4.74 6.06 6.44
CA VAL A 478 5.68 5.85 7.54
C VAL A 478 6.78 4.87 7.12
N ALA A 479 6.43 3.68 6.64
CA ALA A 479 7.43 2.65 6.35
C ALA A 479 8.31 3.01 5.16
N SER A 480 7.72 3.34 4.01
CA SER A 480 8.49 3.70 2.81
C SER A 480 9.03 5.13 2.90
N GLY A 481 8.28 6.05 3.51
CA GLY A 481 8.70 7.45 3.63
C GLY A 481 9.84 7.69 4.64
N LEU A 482 9.98 6.88 5.68
CA LEU A 482 10.99 7.10 6.72
C LEU A 482 12.11 6.05 6.70
N GLY A 483 11.80 4.77 6.47
CA GLY A 483 12.75 3.67 6.62
C GLY A 483 13.98 3.79 5.74
N PRO A 484 13.85 3.80 4.40
CA PRO A 484 15.00 3.89 3.50
C PRO A 484 15.82 5.17 3.69
N TYR A 485 15.16 6.31 3.91
CA TYR A 485 15.84 7.57 4.19
C TYR A 485 16.67 7.51 5.48
N TRP A 486 16.12 6.94 6.57
CA TRP A 486 16.81 6.85 7.86
C TRP A 486 18.15 6.13 7.72
N ALA A 487 18.16 4.93 7.12
CA ALA A 487 19.40 4.18 6.91
C ALA A 487 20.37 4.91 5.96
N GLY A 488 19.85 5.52 4.89
CA GLY A 488 20.65 6.33 3.97
C GLY A 488 21.29 7.54 4.63
N LYS A 489 20.55 8.25 5.51
CA LYS A 489 21.08 9.41 6.25
C LYS A 489 22.17 9.01 7.22
N VAL A 490 21.95 7.96 8.02
CA VAL A 490 22.98 7.45 8.93
C VAL A 490 24.20 6.96 8.15
N SER A 491 23.99 6.29 7.01
CA SER A 491 25.10 5.88 6.11
C SER A 491 25.90 7.09 5.61
N THR A 492 25.24 8.17 5.22
CA THR A 492 25.91 9.40 4.77
C THR A 492 26.72 10.05 5.89
N LEU A 493 26.19 10.10 7.10
CA LEU A 493 26.85 10.71 8.25
C LEU A 493 28.04 9.89 8.77
N THR A 494 27.96 8.56 8.69
CA THR A 494 28.99 7.65 9.24
C THR A 494 29.95 7.13 8.18
N GLY A 495 29.68 7.35 6.90
CA GLY A 495 30.43 6.76 5.78
C GLY A 495 30.21 5.25 5.63
N SER A 496 29.28 4.63 6.39
CA SER A 496 29.09 3.19 6.46
C SER A 496 27.62 2.79 6.30
N LEU A 497 27.32 2.07 5.20
CA LEU A 497 25.98 1.52 4.98
C LEU A 497 25.63 0.44 6.02
N THR A 498 26.63 -0.28 6.53
CA THR A 498 26.45 -1.25 7.63
C THR A 498 25.87 -0.56 8.86
N THR A 499 26.46 0.57 9.27
CA THR A 499 25.97 1.38 10.40
C THR A 499 24.56 1.91 10.10
N GLY A 500 24.31 2.36 8.86
CA GLY A 500 22.99 2.79 8.41
C GLY A 500 21.93 1.69 8.57
N LEU A 501 22.24 0.46 8.19
CA LEU A 501 21.33 -0.69 8.34
C LEU A 501 21.13 -1.09 9.81
N TYR A 502 22.19 -1.13 10.62
CA TYR A 502 22.04 -1.38 12.06
C TYR A 502 21.21 -0.30 12.74
N SER A 503 21.29 0.96 12.32
CA SER A 503 20.50 2.03 12.91
C SER A 503 18.98 1.84 12.73
N SER A 504 18.53 1.01 11.76
CA SER A 504 17.12 0.66 11.60
C SER A 504 16.55 -0.13 12.79
N LEU A 505 17.41 -0.72 13.64
CA LEU A 505 17.01 -1.35 14.89
C LEU A 505 16.30 -0.40 15.86
N VAL A 506 16.42 0.93 15.68
CA VAL A 506 15.69 1.92 16.49
C VAL A 506 14.16 1.77 16.34
N PHE A 507 13.70 1.26 15.20
CA PHE A 507 12.27 1.03 14.97
C PHE A 507 11.73 -0.19 15.74
N VAL A 508 12.60 -1.14 16.13
CA VAL A 508 12.20 -2.39 16.80
C VAL A 508 11.54 -2.14 18.15
N PRO A 509 12.16 -1.41 19.12
CA PRO A 509 11.53 -1.19 20.43
C PRO A 509 10.23 -0.39 20.31
N VAL A 510 10.16 0.60 19.40
CA VAL A 510 8.95 1.39 19.17
C VAL A 510 7.80 0.49 18.66
N SER A 511 8.09 -0.33 17.65
CA SER A 511 7.13 -1.31 17.13
C SER A 511 6.70 -2.32 18.20
N ALA A 512 7.65 -2.90 18.94
CA ALA A 512 7.38 -3.89 19.96
C ALA A 512 6.45 -3.36 21.07
N VAL A 513 6.71 -2.15 21.57
CA VAL A 513 5.86 -1.49 22.56
C VAL A 513 4.44 -1.28 22.03
N LEU A 514 4.30 -0.76 20.80
CA LEU A 514 3.00 -0.50 20.21
C LEU A 514 2.22 -1.80 19.96
N LEU A 515 2.85 -2.84 19.42
CA LEU A 515 2.23 -4.16 19.21
C LEU A 515 1.84 -4.81 20.53
N PHE A 516 2.67 -4.69 21.58
CA PHE A 516 2.35 -5.18 22.91
C PHE A 516 1.15 -4.46 23.50
N LEU A 517 1.12 -3.11 23.44
CA LEU A 517 -0.04 -2.31 23.87
C LEU A 517 -1.31 -2.65 23.10
N ALA A 518 -1.21 -2.90 21.79
CA ALA A 518 -2.33 -3.39 21.00
C ALA A 518 -2.81 -4.75 21.51
N SER A 519 -1.91 -5.68 21.82
CA SER A 519 -2.24 -7.03 22.27
C SER A 519 -2.96 -7.06 23.63
N THR A 520 -2.57 -6.18 24.56
CA THR A 520 -3.22 -6.06 25.87
C THR A 520 -4.64 -5.48 25.77
N ARG A 521 -4.86 -4.58 24.83
CA ARG A 521 -6.15 -3.90 24.62
C ARG A 521 -7.11 -4.70 23.72
N LEU A 522 -6.60 -5.53 22.82
CA LEU A 522 -7.41 -6.28 21.85
C LEU A 522 -8.47 -7.16 22.52
N ARG A 523 -8.20 -7.70 23.72
CA ARG A 523 -9.18 -8.47 24.49
C ARG A 523 -10.47 -7.70 24.81
N LYS A 524 -10.39 -6.37 24.87
CA LYS A 524 -11.53 -5.48 25.15
C LYS A 524 -12.32 -5.12 23.89
N GLU A 525 -11.76 -5.37 22.71
CA GLU A 525 -12.36 -5.03 21.40
C GLU A 525 -13.28 -6.15 20.91
N THR A 526 -14.28 -6.51 21.71
CA THR A 526 -15.32 -7.50 21.31
C THR A 526 -16.23 -6.92 20.22
N PRO A 527 -16.90 -7.76 19.41
CA PRO A 527 -17.89 -7.28 18.44
C PRO A 527 -18.95 -6.37 19.08
N ALA A 528 -19.46 -6.74 20.26
CA ALA A 528 -20.43 -5.93 20.99
C ALA A 528 -19.87 -4.56 21.42
N ALA A 529 -18.63 -4.49 21.90
CA ALA A 529 -18.00 -3.23 22.29
C ALA A 529 -17.79 -2.30 21.08
N ARG A 530 -17.47 -2.86 19.91
CA ARG A 530 -17.34 -2.09 18.65
C ARG A 530 -18.69 -1.56 18.18
N GLN A 531 -19.73 -2.40 18.21
CA GLN A 531 -21.09 -2.00 17.88
C GLN A 531 -21.59 -0.90 18.83
N ALA A 532 -21.43 -1.06 20.14
CA ALA A 532 -21.82 -0.06 21.12
C ALA A 532 -21.10 1.29 20.90
N ARG A 533 -19.80 1.26 20.57
CA ARG A 533 -19.04 2.48 20.26
C ARG A 533 -19.50 3.15 18.96
N ALA A 534 -19.86 2.36 17.94
CA ALA A 534 -20.39 2.86 16.69
C ALA A 534 -21.78 3.48 16.87
N SER A 535 -22.70 2.80 17.60
CA SER A 535 -24.04 3.31 17.90
C SER A 535 -23.98 4.59 18.73
N ALA A 536 -23.08 4.66 19.73
CA ALA A 536 -22.85 5.89 20.50
C ALA A 536 -22.31 7.05 19.64
N ALA A 537 -21.78 6.76 18.46
CA ALA A 537 -21.33 7.74 17.47
C ALA A 537 -22.39 8.03 16.38
N GLY A 538 -23.61 7.50 16.51
CA GLY A 538 -24.71 7.74 15.57
C GLY A 538 -24.84 6.70 14.43
N GLU A 539 -24.17 5.54 14.53
CA GLU A 539 -24.37 4.45 13.57
C GLU A 539 -25.72 3.78 13.78
N ILE A 540 -26.51 3.67 12.73
CA ILE A 540 -27.75 2.88 12.71
C ILE A 540 -27.34 1.46 12.32
N LEU A 541 -27.47 0.52 13.26
CA LEU A 541 -27.05 -0.88 13.12
C LEU A 541 -28.14 -1.74 12.48
#